data_04da2937b29e3b79ecd9e2e89ef0eca9
#
_entry.id   04da2937b29e3b79ecd9e2e89ef0eca9
#
_cell.length_a   1.000
_cell.length_b   1.000
_cell.length_c   1.000
_cell.angle_alpha   90.00
_cell.angle_beta   90.00
_cell.angle_gamma   90.00
#
_symmetry.space_group_name_H-M   'P 1'
#
loop_
_entity.id
_entity.type
_entity.pdbx_description
1 polymer ?
#
loop_
_entity_poly.entity_id
_entity_poly.type
_entity_poly.pdbx_seq_one_letter_code
_entity_poly.pdbx_strand_id
1 'polypeptide(L)'
;MTESQRYVVFVRPAREKGAFVLGLSDPEERYTVGQALYHEIGEVRGGDALSEDAIALIRREDACRRARKAALSLLSFADNSRRRLLEKLLRKGIPYEIAANTVEDMVSEGLLSEERQLESAVFSLAEHKLFGPYRIITHLCSKGYKSEDVRAAIHAALDNGEVDFSKNAALLIAKKLGDAPEFEDKRKLLFTYGYKK
;
A
#
# COMPACT_ATOMS: atom_id res chain seq x y z
N MET A 1 34.29 0.38 -26.30
CA MET A 1 32.84 0.34 -26.56
C MET A 1 32.41 1.79 -26.56
N THR A 2 32.06 2.37 -27.70
CA THR A 2 31.56 3.74 -27.85
C THR A 2 30.24 3.83 -27.11
N GLU A 3 30.20 4.58 -25.99
CA GLU A 3 28.96 4.93 -25.33
C GLU A 3 28.05 5.60 -26.37
N SER A 4 26.91 4.99 -26.63
CA SER A 4 25.91 5.51 -27.57
C SER A 4 25.32 6.76 -26.96
N GLN A 5 25.77 7.93 -27.42
CA GLN A 5 25.29 9.23 -26.96
C GLN A 5 23.78 9.32 -27.21
N ARG A 6 23.00 9.56 -26.18
CA ARG A 6 21.54 9.65 -26.26
C ARG A 6 21.11 11.09 -26.52
N TYR A 7 20.09 11.24 -27.35
CA TYR A 7 19.55 12.54 -27.75
C TYR A 7 18.07 12.66 -27.38
N VAL A 8 17.66 13.88 -27.10
CA VAL A 8 16.25 14.21 -26.93
C VAL A 8 15.55 14.17 -28.30
N VAL A 9 14.52 13.38 -28.44
CA VAL A 9 13.72 13.29 -29.69
C VAL A 9 12.64 14.37 -29.70
N PHE A 10 11.95 14.54 -28.57
CA PHE A 10 10.95 15.58 -28.40
C PHE A 10 10.80 15.97 -26.93
N VAL A 11 10.30 17.19 -26.72
CA VAL A 11 9.79 17.67 -25.43
C VAL A 11 8.39 18.22 -25.64
N ARG A 12 7.47 17.89 -24.75
CA ARG A 12 6.11 18.43 -24.77
C ARG A 12 5.55 18.59 -23.35
N PRO A 13 4.64 19.54 -23.12
CA PRO A 13 3.94 19.63 -21.83
C PRO A 13 3.23 18.32 -21.51
N ALA A 14 3.30 17.89 -20.24
CA ALA A 14 2.53 16.77 -19.74
C ALA A 14 1.08 17.21 -19.44
N ARG A 15 0.19 16.24 -19.19
CA ARG A 15 -1.17 16.56 -18.71
C ARG A 15 -1.17 17.19 -17.32
N GLU A 16 -0.17 16.86 -16.51
CA GLU A 16 0.07 17.45 -15.20
C GLU A 16 0.71 18.84 -15.37
N LYS A 17 0.13 19.84 -14.70
CA LYS A 17 0.64 21.23 -14.77
C LYS A 17 2.06 21.30 -14.19
N GLY A 18 2.97 21.94 -14.91
CA GLY A 18 4.37 22.08 -14.49
C GLY A 18 5.21 20.82 -14.70
N ALA A 19 4.80 19.93 -15.58
CA ALA A 19 5.58 18.76 -15.96
C ALA A 19 5.73 18.66 -17.49
N PHE A 20 6.78 17.95 -17.92
CA PHE A 20 7.15 17.76 -19.32
C PHE A 20 7.33 16.27 -19.62
N VAL A 21 6.97 15.86 -20.82
CA VAL A 21 7.28 14.52 -21.35
C VAL A 21 8.45 14.65 -22.30
N LEU A 22 9.53 13.93 -21.99
CA LEU A 22 10.71 13.82 -22.83
C LEU A 22 10.71 12.44 -23.53
N GLY A 23 10.93 12.44 -24.83
CA GLY A 23 11.28 11.23 -25.59
C GLY A 23 12.77 11.23 -25.84
N LEU A 24 13.44 10.11 -25.53
CA LEU A 24 14.87 9.94 -25.83
C LEU A 24 15.06 9.13 -27.12
N SER A 25 16.31 9.10 -27.61
CA SER A 25 16.68 8.46 -28.88
C SER A 25 16.38 6.95 -28.93
N ASP A 26 16.16 6.30 -27.81
CA ASP A 26 15.57 4.99 -27.77
C ASP A 26 14.03 5.19 -27.91
N PRO A 27 13.39 4.78 -29.00
CA PRO A 27 12.01 5.17 -29.33
C PRO A 27 10.98 4.66 -28.31
N GLU A 28 11.32 3.69 -27.47
CA GLU A 28 10.45 3.18 -26.42
C GLU A 28 10.60 3.93 -25.09
N GLU A 29 11.63 4.75 -24.92
CA GLU A 29 11.88 5.49 -23.69
C GLU A 29 11.18 6.84 -23.69
N ARG A 30 10.16 6.97 -22.82
CA ARG A 30 9.46 8.23 -22.56
C ARG A 30 9.40 8.46 -21.07
N TYR A 31 9.78 9.65 -20.65
CA TYR A 31 9.89 10.02 -19.24
C TYR A 31 9.08 11.27 -18.95
N THR A 32 8.50 11.33 -17.76
CA THR A 32 7.81 12.53 -17.28
C THR A 32 8.64 13.18 -16.19
N VAL A 33 9.05 14.41 -16.39
CA VAL A 33 9.84 15.19 -15.42
C VAL A 33 9.09 16.45 -15.01
N GLY A 34 9.34 16.92 -13.79
CA GLY A 34 8.82 18.19 -13.31
C GLY A 34 9.62 19.38 -13.85
N GLN A 35 9.03 20.55 -13.69
CA GLN A 35 9.64 21.80 -14.13
C GLN A 35 11.03 22.03 -13.50
N ALA A 36 11.20 21.69 -12.22
CA ALA A 36 12.47 21.86 -11.52
C ALA A 36 13.61 21.08 -12.19
N LEU A 37 13.41 19.78 -12.40
CA LEU A 37 14.43 18.97 -13.09
C LEU A 37 14.60 19.39 -14.55
N TYR A 38 13.52 19.79 -15.24
CA TYR A 38 13.61 20.28 -16.61
C TYR A 38 14.52 21.52 -16.73
N HIS A 39 14.44 22.46 -15.78
CA HIS A 39 15.37 23.60 -15.69
C HIS A 39 16.79 23.17 -15.32
N GLU A 40 16.94 22.23 -14.38
CA GLU A 40 18.24 21.73 -13.93
C GLU A 40 19.04 21.06 -15.07
N ILE A 41 18.38 20.31 -15.95
CA ILE A 41 18.99 19.69 -17.13
C ILE A 41 19.16 20.65 -18.31
N GLY A 42 18.89 21.95 -18.14
CA GLY A 42 19.16 23.00 -19.13
C GLY A 42 18.05 23.25 -20.15
N GLU A 43 16.79 22.95 -19.83
CA GLU A 43 15.64 23.16 -20.72
C GLU A 43 15.83 22.57 -22.12
N VAL A 44 16.27 21.34 -22.15
CA VAL A 44 16.64 20.61 -23.37
C VAL A 44 15.54 20.60 -24.44
N ARG A 45 15.93 20.54 -25.70
CA ARG A 45 15.06 20.50 -26.87
C ARG A 45 15.34 19.30 -27.75
N GLY A 46 14.47 19.04 -28.71
CA GLY A 46 14.73 17.98 -29.70
C GLY A 46 16.05 18.21 -30.44
N GLY A 47 16.88 17.19 -30.47
CA GLY A 47 18.23 17.20 -31.01
C GLY A 47 19.35 17.40 -29.99
N ASP A 48 19.04 17.82 -28.74
CA ASP A 48 20.06 18.02 -27.73
C ASP A 48 20.57 16.67 -27.20
N ALA A 49 21.89 16.60 -26.98
CA ALA A 49 22.51 15.44 -26.36
C ALA A 49 22.40 15.52 -24.82
N LEU A 50 22.14 14.38 -24.19
CA LEU A 50 22.09 14.27 -22.73
C LEU A 50 23.33 13.55 -22.20
N SER A 51 23.83 14.02 -21.04
CA SER A 51 24.82 13.29 -20.27
C SER A 51 24.16 12.06 -19.58
N GLU A 52 24.97 11.05 -19.25
CA GLU A 52 24.49 9.88 -18.51
C GLU A 52 23.91 10.28 -17.13
N ASP A 53 24.48 11.30 -16.47
CA ASP A 53 23.97 11.82 -15.20
C ASP A 53 22.57 12.45 -15.38
N ALA A 54 22.35 13.24 -16.43
CA ALA A 54 21.05 13.81 -16.75
C ALA A 54 20.00 12.72 -17.03
N ILE A 55 20.40 11.67 -17.75
CA ILE A 55 19.54 10.52 -18.04
C ILE A 55 19.19 9.77 -16.74
N ALA A 56 20.16 9.57 -15.84
CA ALA A 56 19.92 8.93 -14.54
C ALA A 56 18.93 9.75 -13.70
N LEU A 57 19.07 11.07 -13.64
CA LEU A 57 18.14 11.97 -12.94
C LEU A 57 16.72 11.90 -13.54
N ILE A 58 16.60 11.94 -14.86
CA ILE A 58 15.32 11.83 -15.58
C ILE A 58 14.63 10.50 -15.24
N ARG A 59 15.35 9.38 -15.31
CA ARG A 59 14.83 8.06 -15.00
C ARG A 59 14.37 7.95 -13.55
N ARG A 60 15.17 8.48 -12.63
CA ARG A 60 14.85 8.47 -11.19
C ARG A 60 13.57 9.27 -10.91
N GLU A 61 13.46 10.48 -11.44
CA GLU A 61 12.28 11.32 -11.22
C GLU A 61 11.01 10.70 -11.81
N ASP A 62 11.08 10.20 -13.05
CA ASP A 62 9.95 9.50 -13.66
C ASP A 62 9.51 8.29 -12.82
N ALA A 63 10.47 7.50 -12.32
CA ALA A 63 10.17 6.37 -11.46
C ALA A 63 9.51 6.81 -10.13
N CYS A 64 9.97 7.91 -9.52
CA CYS A 64 9.36 8.49 -8.32
C CYS A 64 7.92 8.96 -8.60
N ARG A 65 7.69 9.66 -9.72
CA ARG A 65 6.34 10.10 -10.12
C ARG A 65 5.40 8.93 -10.36
N ARG A 66 5.87 7.89 -11.05
CA ARG A 66 5.09 6.67 -11.28
C ARG A 66 4.79 5.95 -9.97
N ALA A 67 5.76 5.86 -9.06
CA ALA A 67 5.58 5.25 -7.76
C ALA A 67 4.51 5.97 -6.93
N ARG A 68 4.62 7.31 -6.82
CA ARG A 68 3.65 8.12 -6.08
C ARG A 68 2.24 8.00 -6.66
N LYS A 69 2.09 8.11 -7.97
CA LYS A 69 0.80 7.95 -8.66
C LYS A 69 0.20 6.56 -8.41
N ALA A 70 1.02 5.51 -8.48
CA ALA A 70 0.59 4.15 -8.21
C ALA A 70 0.18 3.95 -6.75
N ALA A 71 0.95 4.51 -5.79
CA ALA A 71 0.64 4.45 -4.37
C ALA A 71 -0.70 5.12 -4.05
N LEU A 72 -0.92 6.35 -4.51
CA LEU A 72 -2.18 7.07 -4.35
C LEU A 72 -3.37 6.30 -4.93
N SER A 73 -3.22 5.75 -6.12
CA SER A 73 -4.26 4.91 -6.75
C SER A 73 -4.54 3.64 -5.94
N LEU A 74 -3.52 2.99 -5.37
CA LEU A 74 -3.70 1.79 -4.56
C LEU A 74 -4.37 2.09 -3.21
N LEU A 75 -4.05 3.23 -2.60
CA LEU A 75 -4.63 3.65 -1.33
C LEU A 75 -6.07 4.18 -1.49
N SER A 76 -6.40 4.82 -2.62
CA SER A 76 -7.78 5.26 -2.90
C SER A 76 -8.74 4.10 -3.15
N PHE A 77 -8.23 2.94 -3.57
CA PHE A 77 -9.06 1.78 -3.88
C PHE A 77 -9.33 0.88 -2.66
N ALA A 78 -8.34 0.70 -1.79
CA ALA A 78 -8.47 -0.15 -0.60
C ALA A 78 -7.36 0.14 0.42
N ASP A 79 -7.63 -0.19 1.68
CA ASP A 79 -6.63 -0.21 2.74
C ASP A 79 -5.48 -1.16 2.39
N ASN A 80 -4.28 -0.68 2.61
CA ASN A 80 -3.06 -1.45 2.40
C ASN A 80 -2.12 -1.24 3.58
N SER A 81 -1.58 -2.33 4.14
CA SER A 81 -0.44 -2.21 5.05
C SER A 81 0.80 -1.69 4.30
N ARG A 82 1.77 -1.12 5.02
CA ARG A 82 3.06 -0.68 4.46
C ARG A 82 3.69 -1.79 3.61
N ARG A 83 3.73 -3.00 4.15
CA ARG A 83 4.26 -4.18 3.47
C ARG A 83 3.51 -4.47 2.17
N ARG A 84 2.19 -4.47 2.20
CA ARG A 84 1.36 -4.72 1.01
C ARG A 84 1.52 -3.65 -0.05
N LEU A 85 1.60 -2.38 0.35
CA LEU A 85 1.82 -1.27 -0.58
C LEU A 85 3.18 -1.42 -1.26
N LEU A 86 4.25 -1.68 -0.48
CA LEU A 86 5.59 -1.94 -1.01
C LEU A 86 5.59 -3.09 -2.01
N GLU A 87 5.04 -4.26 -1.64
CA GLU A 87 4.95 -5.43 -2.53
C GLU A 87 4.22 -5.13 -3.84
N LYS A 88 3.15 -4.30 -3.79
CA LYS A 88 2.39 -3.90 -4.96
C LYS A 88 3.17 -2.94 -5.86
N LEU A 89 3.94 -2.02 -5.29
CA LEU A 89 4.81 -1.11 -6.05
C LEU A 89 5.94 -1.88 -6.74
N LEU A 90 6.58 -2.81 -6.04
CA LEU A 90 7.61 -3.69 -6.62
C LEU A 90 7.07 -4.51 -7.80
N ARG A 91 5.85 -5.08 -7.67
CA ARG A 91 5.20 -5.81 -8.77
C ARG A 91 4.87 -4.94 -9.99
N LYS A 92 4.79 -3.61 -9.82
CA LYS A 92 4.65 -2.65 -10.92
C LYS A 92 6.00 -2.25 -11.56
N GLY A 93 7.10 -2.90 -11.16
CA GLY A 93 8.44 -2.62 -11.68
C GLY A 93 9.08 -1.35 -11.10
N ILE A 94 8.58 -0.83 -9.99
CA ILE A 94 9.22 0.28 -9.29
C ILE A 94 10.46 -0.25 -8.54
N PRO A 95 11.63 0.38 -8.68
CA PRO A 95 12.83 0.00 -7.93
C PRO A 95 12.60 0.04 -6.42
N TYR A 96 13.23 -0.88 -5.67
CA TYR A 96 12.99 -1.06 -4.24
C TYR A 96 13.18 0.23 -3.43
N GLU A 97 14.29 0.94 -3.65
CA GLU A 97 14.59 2.19 -2.93
C GLU A 97 13.49 3.25 -3.13
N ILE A 98 13.05 3.44 -4.38
CA ILE A 98 11.98 4.39 -4.71
C ILE A 98 10.64 3.94 -4.12
N ALA A 99 10.34 2.64 -4.19
CA ALA A 99 9.12 2.09 -3.62
C ALA A 99 9.07 2.24 -2.10
N ALA A 100 10.20 1.96 -1.40
CA ALA A 100 10.31 2.11 0.04
C ALA A 100 10.14 3.57 0.47
N ASN A 101 10.85 4.49 -0.17
CA ASN A 101 10.73 5.93 0.11
C ASN A 101 9.29 6.42 -0.14
N THR A 102 8.66 5.98 -1.23
CA THR A 102 7.25 6.33 -1.53
C THR A 102 6.31 5.84 -0.42
N VAL A 103 6.52 4.65 0.14
CA VAL A 103 5.71 4.14 1.27
C VAL A 103 5.87 5.04 2.49
N GLU A 104 7.10 5.44 2.83
CA GLU A 104 7.36 6.34 3.96
C GLU A 104 6.76 7.74 3.72
N ASP A 105 6.80 8.25 2.50
CA ASP A 105 6.12 9.51 2.14
C ASP A 105 4.60 9.42 2.37
N MET A 106 3.96 8.31 1.96
CA MET A 106 2.52 8.10 2.20
C MET A 106 2.17 8.06 3.68
N VAL A 107 3.08 7.53 4.51
CA VAL A 107 2.90 7.52 5.98
C VAL A 107 3.08 8.93 6.55
N SER A 108 4.15 9.62 6.19
CA SER A 108 4.45 10.96 6.70
C SER A 108 3.37 12.00 6.35
N GLU A 109 2.76 11.84 5.18
CA GLU A 109 1.63 12.64 4.71
C GLU A 109 0.28 12.23 5.33
N GLY A 110 0.25 11.19 6.17
CA GLY A 110 -0.97 10.67 6.80
C GLY A 110 -1.94 9.96 5.84
N LEU A 111 -1.50 9.68 4.61
CA LEU A 111 -2.29 8.98 3.60
C LEU A 111 -2.34 7.46 3.85
N LEU A 112 -1.35 6.93 4.59
CA LEU A 112 -1.31 5.57 5.07
C LEU A 112 -1.14 5.57 6.58
N SER A 113 -2.15 5.10 7.32
CA SER A 113 -2.09 4.91 8.77
C SER A 113 -2.52 3.49 9.09
N GLU A 114 -1.56 2.62 9.44
CA GLU A 114 -1.85 1.24 9.83
C GLU A 114 -2.65 1.19 11.13
N GLU A 115 -2.45 2.12 12.05
CA GLU A 115 -3.18 2.23 13.31
C GLU A 115 -4.68 2.38 13.06
N ARG A 116 -5.08 3.44 12.32
CA ARG A 116 -6.50 3.67 11.98
C ARG A 116 -7.12 2.53 11.19
N GLN A 117 -6.33 1.92 10.29
CA GLN A 117 -6.79 0.77 9.51
C GLN A 117 -7.03 -0.45 10.40
N LEU A 118 -6.14 -0.70 11.37
CA LEU A 118 -6.27 -1.81 12.31
C LEU A 118 -7.46 -1.64 13.25
N GLU A 119 -7.68 -0.46 13.81
CA GLU A 119 -8.85 -0.13 14.63
C GLU A 119 -10.15 -0.47 13.89
N SER A 120 -10.33 0.11 12.70
CA SER A 120 -11.52 -0.13 11.86
C SER A 120 -11.66 -1.60 11.46
N ALA A 121 -10.55 -2.27 11.11
CA ALA A 121 -10.56 -3.67 10.68
C ALA A 121 -10.88 -4.63 11.84
N VAL A 122 -10.32 -4.40 13.03
CA VAL A 122 -10.60 -5.21 14.23
C VAL A 122 -12.08 -5.10 14.57
N PHE A 123 -12.62 -3.89 14.64
CA PHE A 123 -14.05 -3.66 14.89
C PHE A 123 -14.92 -4.41 13.87
N SER A 124 -14.65 -4.19 12.58
CA SER A 124 -15.43 -4.81 11.49
C SER A 124 -15.38 -6.34 11.52
N LEU A 125 -14.21 -6.93 11.79
CA LEU A 125 -14.06 -8.38 11.86
C LEU A 125 -14.71 -8.98 13.10
N ALA A 126 -14.64 -8.29 14.23
CA ALA A 126 -15.26 -8.74 15.48
C ALA A 126 -16.79 -8.63 15.39
N GLU A 127 -17.33 -7.48 15.06
CA GLU A 127 -18.77 -7.20 15.13
C GLU A 127 -19.55 -7.74 13.93
N HIS A 128 -19.04 -7.59 12.71
CA HIS A 128 -19.78 -8.03 11.51
C HIS A 128 -19.47 -9.46 11.08
N LYS A 129 -18.25 -9.94 11.33
CA LYS A 129 -17.85 -11.32 10.99
C LYS A 129 -17.89 -12.27 12.16
N LEU A 130 -18.04 -11.75 13.37
CA LEU A 130 -18.01 -12.50 14.63
C LEU A 130 -16.72 -13.35 14.76
N PHE A 131 -15.58 -12.79 14.30
CA PHE A 131 -14.29 -13.45 14.45
C PHE A 131 -13.76 -13.26 15.86
N GLY A 132 -13.21 -14.34 16.43
CA GLY A 132 -12.45 -14.26 17.67
C GLY A 132 -11.03 -13.73 17.47
N PRO A 133 -10.32 -13.39 18.57
CA PRO A 133 -9.01 -12.74 18.52
C PRO A 133 -7.98 -13.46 17.65
N TYR A 134 -7.88 -14.78 17.76
CA TYR A 134 -6.90 -15.57 17.00
C TYR A 134 -7.14 -15.52 15.50
N ARG A 135 -8.40 -15.56 15.08
CA ARG A 135 -8.74 -15.46 13.65
C ARG A 135 -8.50 -14.06 13.10
N ILE A 136 -8.77 -13.01 13.89
CA ILE A 136 -8.47 -11.63 13.53
C ILE A 136 -6.97 -11.47 13.34
N ILE A 137 -6.14 -11.94 14.28
CA ILE A 137 -4.68 -11.89 14.17
C ILE A 137 -4.22 -12.60 12.88
N THR A 138 -4.63 -13.85 12.68
CA THR A 138 -4.23 -14.62 11.48
C THR A 138 -4.66 -13.92 10.20
N HIS A 139 -5.88 -13.39 10.15
CA HIS A 139 -6.42 -12.69 8.98
C HIS A 139 -5.65 -11.41 8.66
N LEU A 140 -5.39 -10.57 9.66
CA LEU A 140 -4.69 -9.30 9.46
C LEU A 140 -3.19 -9.49 9.19
N CYS A 141 -2.54 -10.47 9.85
CA CYS A 141 -1.17 -10.84 9.53
C CYS A 141 -1.03 -11.33 8.07
N SER A 142 -2.00 -12.08 7.54
CA SER A 142 -2.00 -12.47 6.13
C SER A 142 -2.15 -11.29 5.16
N LYS A 143 -2.66 -10.16 5.64
CA LYS A 143 -2.72 -8.88 4.92
C LYS A 143 -1.45 -8.02 5.08
N GLY A 144 -0.44 -8.51 5.81
CA GLY A 144 0.86 -7.88 5.95
C GLY A 144 1.01 -6.95 7.16
N TYR A 145 0.03 -6.92 8.07
CA TYR A 145 0.17 -6.22 9.35
C TYR A 145 1.03 -7.05 10.32
N LYS A 146 1.75 -6.37 11.21
CA LYS A 146 2.55 -7.04 12.25
C LYS A 146 1.63 -7.58 13.35
N SER A 147 1.96 -8.77 13.86
CA SER A 147 1.17 -9.43 14.92
C SER A 147 1.07 -8.60 16.20
N GLU A 148 2.11 -7.86 16.54
CA GLU A 148 2.16 -6.97 17.71
C GLU A 148 1.15 -5.83 17.58
N ASP A 149 1.13 -5.16 16.43
CA ASP A 149 0.23 -4.05 16.15
C ASP A 149 -1.24 -4.52 16.13
N VAL A 150 -1.51 -5.68 15.54
CA VAL A 150 -2.86 -6.29 15.55
C VAL A 150 -3.31 -6.61 16.98
N ARG A 151 -2.41 -7.16 17.82
CA ARG A 151 -2.73 -7.44 19.23
C ARG A 151 -2.99 -6.17 20.01
N ALA A 152 -2.18 -5.13 19.81
CA ALA A 152 -2.38 -3.84 20.44
C ALA A 152 -3.75 -3.23 20.07
N ALA A 153 -4.13 -3.28 18.80
CA ALA A 153 -5.44 -2.81 18.34
C ALA A 153 -6.61 -3.62 18.95
N ILE A 154 -6.46 -4.95 19.09
CA ILE A 154 -7.47 -5.80 19.77
C ILE A 154 -7.60 -5.41 21.24
N HIS A 155 -6.49 -5.19 21.95
CA HIS A 155 -6.52 -4.78 23.35
C HIS A 155 -7.16 -3.40 23.50
N ALA A 156 -6.79 -2.44 22.67
CA ALA A 156 -7.40 -1.11 22.68
C ALA A 156 -8.93 -1.17 22.48
N ALA A 157 -9.40 -1.96 21.51
CA ALA A 157 -10.82 -2.12 21.25
C ALA A 157 -11.58 -2.78 22.43
N LEU A 158 -10.94 -3.69 23.18
CA LEU A 158 -11.48 -4.28 24.40
C LEU A 158 -11.53 -3.26 25.54
N ASP A 159 -10.43 -2.54 25.77
CA ASP A 159 -10.30 -1.57 26.86
C ASP A 159 -11.27 -0.38 26.68
N ASN A 160 -11.51 0.02 25.44
CA ASN A 160 -12.48 1.07 25.08
C ASN A 160 -13.94 0.57 25.11
N GLY A 161 -14.18 -0.75 25.29
CA GLY A 161 -15.51 -1.33 25.26
C GLY A 161 -16.17 -1.35 23.87
N GLU A 162 -15.38 -1.20 22.81
CA GLU A 162 -15.86 -1.21 21.42
C GLU A 162 -16.20 -2.62 20.93
N VAL A 163 -15.55 -3.63 21.51
CA VAL A 163 -15.72 -5.05 21.16
C VAL A 163 -15.88 -5.89 22.42
N ASP A 164 -16.88 -6.76 22.41
CA ASP A 164 -17.10 -7.78 23.44
C ASP A 164 -17.07 -9.18 22.80
N PHE A 165 -15.92 -9.83 22.87
CA PHE A 165 -15.76 -11.18 22.31
C PHE A 165 -16.63 -12.24 23.00
N SER A 166 -17.02 -12.05 24.26
CA SER A 166 -17.90 -13.00 24.96
C SER A 166 -19.32 -12.91 24.41
N LYS A 167 -19.81 -11.69 24.23
CA LYS A 167 -21.10 -11.41 23.59
C LYS A 167 -21.11 -11.90 22.14
N ASN A 168 -20.06 -11.63 21.39
CA ASN A 168 -19.94 -12.04 19.99
C ASN A 168 -19.88 -13.57 19.84
N ALA A 169 -19.21 -14.27 20.76
CA ALA A 169 -19.22 -15.74 20.81
C ALA A 169 -20.62 -16.31 21.05
N ALA A 170 -21.38 -15.71 21.98
CA ALA A 170 -22.77 -16.12 22.27
C ALA A 170 -23.67 -15.88 21.04
N LEU A 171 -23.56 -14.71 20.40
CA LEU A 171 -24.29 -14.39 19.16
C LEU A 171 -23.95 -15.37 18.02
N LEU A 172 -22.67 -15.72 17.88
CA LEU A 172 -22.20 -16.68 16.87
C LEU A 172 -22.83 -18.05 17.09
N ILE A 173 -22.85 -18.53 18.34
CA ILE A 173 -23.46 -19.81 18.69
C ILE A 173 -24.94 -19.81 18.37
N ALA A 174 -25.68 -18.82 18.86
CA ALA A 174 -27.11 -18.68 18.59
C ALA A 174 -27.43 -18.65 17.09
N LYS A 175 -26.66 -17.87 16.33
CA LYS A 175 -26.85 -17.70 14.87
C LYS A 175 -26.55 -18.98 14.07
N LYS A 176 -25.60 -19.82 14.50
CA LYS A 176 -25.11 -20.95 13.72
C LYS A 176 -25.62 -22.30 14.19
N LEU A 177 -25.90 -22.46 15.47
CA LEU A 177 -26.26 -23.74 16.09
C LEU A 177 -27.65 -23.73 16.75
N GLY A 178 -28.30 -22.55 16.88
CA GLY A 178 -29.61 -22.42 17.54
C GLY A 178 -29.51 -22.45 19.09
N ASP A 179 -30.65 -22.73 19.73
CA ASP A 179 -30.84 -22.48 21.17
C ASP A 179 -30.25 -23.55 22.11
N ALA A 180 -30.07 -24.78 21.65
CA ALA A 180 -29.58 -25.89 22.51
C ALA A 180 -28.51 -26.75 21.81
N PRO A 181 -27.39 -26.17 21.38
CA PRO A 181 -26.33 -26.95 20.71
C PRO A 181 -25.52 -27.82 21.68
N GLU A 182 -25.01 -28.94 21.17
CA GLU A 182 -24.11 -29.80 21.92
C GLU A 182 -22.76 -29.13 22.22
N PHE A 183 -22.10 -29.57 23.28
CA PHE A 183 -20.82 -28.98 23.72
C PHE A 183 -19.75 -29.10 22.66
N GLU A 184 -19.63 -30.22 21.97
CA GLU A 184 -18.62 -30.46 20.94
C GLU A 184 -18.82 -29.54 19.71
N ASP A 185 -20.06 -29.29 19.33
CA ASP A 185 -20.37 -28.38 18.21
C ASP A 185 -20.05 -26.93 18.55
N LYS A 186 -20.36 -26.50 19.79
CA LYS A 186 -19.93 -25.18 20.30
C LYS A 186 -18.40 -25.06 20.26
N ARG A 187 -17.67 -26.08 20.72
CA ARG A 187 -16.23 -26.11 20.78
C ARG A 187 -15.61 -26.01 19.37
N LYS A 188 -16.08 -26.80 18.41
CA LYS A 188 -15.65 -26.76 17.00
C LYS A 188 -15.92 -25.43 16.37
N LEU A 189 -17.10 -24.84 16.57
CA LEU A 189 -17.47 -23.55 16.04
C LEU A 189 -16.56 -22.45 16.58
N LEU A 190 -16.36 -22.38 17.90
CA LEU A 190 -15.53 -21.36 18.54
C LEU A 190 -14.05 -21.48 18.13
N PHE A 191 -13.55 -22.70 17.94
CA PHE A 191 -12.20 -22.93 17.39
C PHE A 191 -12.11 -22.40 15.94
N THR A 192 -13.06 -22.74 15.09
CA THR A 192 -13.08 -22.30 13.67
C THR A 192 -13.11 -20.79 13.54
N TYR A 193 -13.80 -20.11 14.43
CA TYR A 193 -13.91 -18.64 14.43
C TYR A 193 -12.82 -17.94 15.24
N GLY A 194 -11.90 -18.70 15.86
CA GLY A 194 -10.70 -18.16 16.52
C GLY A 194 -10.93 -17.58 17.91
N TYR A 195 -11.93 -18.06 18.65
CA TYR A 195 -12.13 -17.74 20.08
C TYR A 195 -11.25 -18.59 20.99
N LYS A 196 -10.81 -19.74 20.52
CA LYS A 196 -9.88 -20.64 21.20
C LYS A 196 -8.74 -21.02 20.27
N LYS A 197 -7.58 -21.35 20.88
CA LYS A 197 -6.39 -21.83 20.19
C LYS A 197 -6.43 -23.33 20.09
#